data_7434c1e0707eb3e6cc9711e0ea324747
#
_entry.id   7434c1e0707eb3e6cc9711e0ea324747
#
_cell.length_a   1.000
_cell.length_b   1.000
_cell.length_c   1.000
_cell.angle_alpha   90.00
_cell.angle_beta   90.00
_cell.angle_gamma   90.00
#
_symmetry.space_group_name_H-M   'P 1'
#
loop_
_entity.id
_entity.type
_entity.pdbx_description
1 polymer ?
#
loop_
_entity_poly.entity_id
_entity_poly.type
_entity_poly.pdbx_seq_one_letter_code
_entity_poly.pdbx_strand_id
1 'polypeptide(L)'
;YASRPDLASIFYEDVLMAAFYYGYPLLVENNKYGIVRYFESRGYADYLLDRPAHLTTSSSKVSVKTKGIPSNSTDVIQSHAHAIETYIHNHVGIKPESDQVGNMYFNRTLEDWIGYKITNRTKFDLTISSGLALLAAQKVKTEKPKSNFTEKKFFRKYKPREWHS
;
A
#
# COMPACT_ATOMS: atom_id res chain seq x y z
N TYR A 1 -7.08 -6.45 3.49
CA TYR A 1 -8.31 -6.17 2.73
C TYR A 1 -8.08 -6.52 1.26
N ALA A 2 -8.85 -7.46 0.75
CA ALA A 2 -8.85 -7.86 -0.65
C ALA A 2 -10.30 -7.88 -1.15
N SER A 3 -10.68 -6.86 -1.91
CA SER A 3 -12.04 -6.68 -2.43
C SER A 3 -12.01 -6.02 -3.81
N ARG A 4 -13.00 -6.33 -4.61
CA ARG A 4 -13.25 -5.67 -5.90
C ARG A 4 -14.71 -5.21 -5.93
N PRO A 5 -15.03 -4.08 -5.26
CA PRO A 5 -16.38 -3.53 -5.30
C PRO A 5 -16.72 -3.02 -6.72
N ASP A 6 -17.99 -2.94 -7.03
CA ASP A 6 -18.50 -2.49 -8.35
C ASP A 6 -18.04 -1.09 -8.72
N LEU A 7 -17.85 -0.22 -7.72
CA LEU A 7 -17.38 1.14 -7.91
C LEU A 7 -16.00 1.33 -7.28
N ALA A 8 -15.05 1.83 -8.05
CA ALA A 8 -13.71 2.13 -7.58
C ALA A 8 -13.68 3.13 -6.41
N SER A 9 -14.67 4.04 -6.35
CA SER A 9 -14.79 5.00 -5.25
C SER A 9 -15.06 4.35 -3.89
N ILE A 10 -15.78 3.22 -3.87
CA ILE A 10 -15.99 2.44 -2.65
C ILE A 10 -14.65 1.88 -2.14
N PHE A 11 -13.88 1.29 -3.05
CA PHE A 11 -12.54 0.79 -2.71
C PHE A 11 -11.62 1.91 -2.20
N TYR A 12 -11.64 3.08 -2.85
CA TYR A 12 -10.80 4.21 -2.43
C TYR A 12 -11.19 4.74 -1.05
N GLU A 13 -12.49 4.76 -0.74
CA GLU A 13 -12.97 5.16 0.58
C GLU A 13 -12.56 4.16 1.65
N ASP A 14 -12.71 2.86 1.40
CA ASP A 14 -12.29 1.80 2.34
C ASP A 14 -10.79 1.88 2.64
N VAL A 15 -9.97 2.11 1.61
CA VAL A 15 -8.51 2.28 1.76
C VAL A 15 -8.19 3.56 2.55
N LEU A 16 -8.89 4.66 2.29
CA LEU A 16 -8.73 5.90 3.05
C LEU A 16 -9.10 5.71 4.52
N MET A 17 -10.22 5.04 4.79
CA MET A 17 -10.66 4.75 6.16
C MET A 17 -9.66 3.86 6.90
N ALA A 18 -9.10 2.85 6.22
CA ALA A 18 -8.06 2.01 6.79
C ALA A 18 -6.79 2.80 7.11
N ALA A 19 -6.31 3.65 6.18
CA ALA A 19 -5.16 4.51 6.40
C ALA A 19 -5.36 5.44 7.60
N PHE A 20 -6.54 6.01 7.72
CA PHE A 20 -6.92 6.87 8.83
C PHE A 20 -6.97 6.10 10.15
N TYR A 21 -7.63 4.93 10.16
CA TYR A 21 -7.78 4.10 11.36
C TYR A 21 -6.43 3.63 11.93
N TYR A 22 -5.55 3.14 11.06
CA TYR A 22 -4.24 2.67 11.47
C TYR A 22 -3.23 3.80 11.66
N GLY A 23 -3.48 4.99 11.11
CA GLY A 23 -2.58 6.15 11.19
C GLY A 23 -1.28 5.97 10.43
N TYR A 24 -1.25 5.13 9.39
CA TYR A 24 -0.07 4.89 8.55
C TYR A 24 -0.26 5.38 7.13
N PRO A 25 0.77 6.00 6.53
CA PRO A 25 0.74 6.38 5.13
C PRO A 25 0.87 5.14 4.23
N LEU A 26 0.36 5.28 3.01
CA LEU A 26 0.29 4.22 2.01
C LEU A 26 1.20 4.51 0.83
N LEU A 27 1.96 3.51 0.38
CA LEU A 27 2.59 3.53 -0.92
C LEU A 27 1.65 2.84 -1.93
N VAL A 28 0.99 3.64 -2.76
CA VAL A 28 0.00 3.13 -3.71
C VAL A 28 0.61 2.91 -5.10
N GLU A 29 0.06 1.94 -5.82
CA GLU A 29 0.32 1.82 -7.25
C GLU A 29 -0.35 2.98 -7.99
N ASN A 30 0.42 3.74 -8.77
CA ASN A 30 -0.09 4.91 -9.48
C ASN A 30 -0.15 4.75 -11.01
N ASN A 31 -0.19 3.54 -11.52
CA ASN A 31 -0.43 3.27 -12.95
C ASN A 31 -1.77 3.88 -13.42
N LYS A 32 -2.73 4.02 -12.52
CA LYS A 32 -3.98 4.75 -12.71
C LYS A 32 -4.14 5.75 -11.57
N TYR A 33 -4.17 7.02 -11.88
CA TYR A 33 -4.22 8.12 -10.89
C TYR A 33 -5.52 8.23 -10.08
N GLY A 34 -6.46 7.30 -10.21
CA GLY A 34 -7.77 7.37 -9.56
C GLY A 34 -7.70 7.49 -8.04
N ILE A 35 -6.95 6.61 -7.38
CA ILE A 35 -6.82 6.61 -5.92
C ILE A 35 -6.08 7.87 -5.42
N VAL A 36 -5.04 8.31 -6.13
CA VAL A 36 -4.28 9.52 -5.76
C VAL A 36 -5.19 10.74 -5.80
N ARG A 37 -5.92 10.94 -6.92
CA ARG A 37 -6.89 12.05 -7.06
C ARG A 37 -7.99 11.98 -6.01
N TYR A 38 -8.42 10.79 -5.66
CA TYR A 38 -9.44 10.61 -4.62
C TYR A 38 -8.95 11.14 -3.27
N PHE A 39 -7.75 10.73 -2.84
CA PHE A 39 -7.15 11.22 -1.59
C PHE A 39 -6.91 12.73 -1.61
N GLU A 40 -6.40 13.26 -2.73
CA GLU A 40 -6.20 14.70 -2.92
C GLU A 40 -7.52 15.48 -2.80
N SER A 41 -8.57 15.05 -3.51
CA SER A 41 -9.88 15.70 -3.49
C SER A 41 -10.55 15.68 -2.12
N ARG A 42 -10.22 14.67 -1.30
CA ARG A 42 -10.71 14.54 0.08
C ARG A 42 -9.84 15.29 1.09
N GLY A 43 -8.68 15.83 0.68
CA GLY A 43 -7.74 16.56 1.55
C GLY A 43 -6.84 15.65 2.39
N TYR A 44 -6.60 14.41 1.95
CA TYR A 44 -5.81 13.41 2.65
C TYR A 44 -4.56 12.97 1.87
N ALA A 45 -4.03 13.83 1.01
CA ALA A 45 -2.83 13.53 0.23
C ALA A 45 -1.60 13.16 1.10
N ASP A 46 -1.56 13.64 2.35
CA ASP A 46 -0.47 13.36 3.30
C ASP A 46 -0.44 11.89 3.75
N TYR A 47 -1.53 11.16 3.57
CA TYR A 47 -1.58 9.71 3.78
C TYR A 47 -1.00 8.92 2.60
N LEU A 48 -0.57 9.57 1.53
CA LEU A 48 0.10 8.92 0.41
C LEU A 48 1.60 9.22 0.45
N LEU A 49 2.39 8.17 0.38
CA LEU A 49 3.85 8.28 0.27
C LEU A 49 4.26 8.74 -1.12
N ASP A 50 5.31 9.54 -1.16
CA ASP A 50 5.99 9.88 -2.39
C ASP A 50 6.80 8.68 -2.90
N ARG A 51 7.08 8.66 -4.19
CA ARG A 51 7.92 7.66 -4.82
C ARG A 51 9.27 7.55 -4.10
N PRO A 52 9.73 6.32 -3.75
CA PRO A 52 11.05 6.13 -3.19
C PRO A 52 12.16 6.63 -4.12
N ALA A 53 13.09 7.44 -3.60
CA ALA A 53 14.13 8.07 -4.43
C ALA A 53 15.04 7.05 -5.13
N HIS A 54 15.34 5.92 -4.48
CA HIS A 54 16.16 4.85 -5.06
C HIS A 54 15.49 4.09 -6.20
N LEU A 55 14.17 4.22 -6.34
CA LEU A 55 13.39 3.64 -7.43
C LEU A 55 13.06 4.68 -8.53
N THR A 56 13.67 5.85 -8.46
CA THR A 56 13.56 6.89 -9.47
C THR A 56 14.79 6.81 -10.36
N THR A 57 14.61 6.30 -11.59
CA THR A 57 15.69 6.32 -12.56
C THR A 57 15.99 7.75 -12.99
N SER A 58 17.26 8.09 -13.14
CA SER A 58 17.73 9.43 -13.58
C SER A 58 17.17 9.86 -14.94
N SER A 59 16.69 8.92 -15.74
CA SER A 59 16.02 9.16 -17.03
C SER A 59 14.52 9.43 -16.91
N SER A 60 13.90 9.20 -15.74
CA SER A 60 12.49 9.49 -15.59
C SER A 60 12.28 10.98 -15.35
N LYS A 61 11.59 11.65 -16.28
CA LYS A 61 11.10 13.03 -16.11
C LYS A 61 10.07 13.19 -14.97
N VAL A 62 9.80 12.12 -14.25
CA VAL A 62 8.81 12.07 -13.17
C VAL A 62 9.46 12.60 -11.90
N SER A 63 8.90 13.67 -11.36
CA SER A 63 9.34 14.27 -10.11
C SER A 63 9.33 13.26 -8.96
N VAL A 64 10.34 13.32 -8.10
CA VAL A 64 10.41 12.55 -6.84
C VAL A 64 9.20 12.82 -5.93
N LYS A 65 8.54 13.96 -6.11
CA LYS A 65 7.34 14.36 -5.34
C LYS A 65 6.03 13.76 -5.88
N THR A 66 6.09 12.83 -6.82
CA THR A 66 4.89 12.15 -7.32
C THR A 66 4.43 11.12 -6.30
N LYS A 67 3.16 11.19 -5.91
CA LYS A 67 2.53 10.21 -5.00
C LYS A 67 2.46 8.82 -5.64
N GLY A 68 2.81 7.81 -4.85
CA GLY A 68 2.78 6.42 -5.29
C GLY A 68 3.91 6.03 -6.26
N ILE A 69 3.83 4.83 -6.79
CA ILE A 69 4.88 4.25 -7.63
C ILE A 69 4.25 3.50 -8.83
N PRO A 70 4.77 3.67 -10.06
CA PRO A 70 4.36 2.83 -11.17
C PRO A 70 4.97 1.42 -11.02
N SER A 71 4.13 0.38 -11.04
CA SER A 71 4.59 -1.01 -10.85
C SER A 71 5.02 -1.71 -12.13
N ASN A 72 5.10 -0.99 -13.25
CA ASN A 72 5.39 -1.56 -14.57
C ASN A 72 6.86 -1.44 -15.01
N SER A 73 7.73 -0.79 -14.25
CA SER A 73 9.17 -0.77 -14.53
C SER A 73 9.87 -2.01 -13.99
N THR A 74 10.87 -2.52 -14.70
CA THR A 74 11.66 -3.69 -14.30
C THR A 74 12.27 -3.51 -12.91
N ASP A 75 12.82 -2.33 -12.62
CA ASP A 75 13.45 -2.02 -11.32
C ASP A 75 12.45 -2.12 -10.16
N VAL A 76 11.23 -1.64 -10.36
CA VAL A 76 10.18 -1.73 -9.34
C VAL A 76 9.75 -3.18 -9.13
N ILE A 77 9.60 -3.97 -10.20
CA ILE A 77 9.23 -5.37 -10.12
C ILE A 77 10.29 -6.18 -9.37
N GLN A 78 11.56 -5.96 -9.69
CA GLN A 78 12.67 -6.63 -9.00
C GLN A 78 12.75 -6.22 -7.53
N SER A 79 12.53 -4.95 -7.24
CA SER A 79 12.52 -4.43 -5.85
C SER A 79 11.39 -5.02 -5.02
N HIS A 80 10.20 -5.24 -5.59
CA HIS A 80 9.10 -5.95 -4.92
C HIS A 80 9.50 -7.37 -4.56
N ALA A 81 10.02 -8.13 -5.53
CA ALA A 81 10.41 -9.52 -5.33
C ALA A 81 11.50 -9.63 -4.25
N HIS A 82 12.51 -8.80 -4.35
CA HIS A 82 13.61 -8.78 -3.37
C HIS A 82 13.13 -8.37 -1.96
N ALA A 83 12.22 -7.40 -1.85
CA ALA A 83 11.67 -7.00 -0.55
C ALA A 83 10.90 -8.15 0.12
N ILE A 84 10.10 -8.91 -0.65
CA ILE A 84 9.36 -10.07 -0.17
C ILE A 84 10.33 -11.19 0.24
N GLU A 85 11.30 -11.53 -0.61
CA GLU A 85 12.32 -12.52 -0.32
C GLU A 85 13.09 -12.21 0.96
N THR A 86 13.54 -10.97 1.11
CA THR A 86 14.22 -10.48 2.31
C THR A 86 13.32 -10.58 3.54
N TYR A 87 12.05 -10.24 3.41
CA TYR A 87 11.08 -10.35 4.51
C TYR A 87 10.89 -11.80 4.94
N ILE A 88 10.68 -12.72 3.98
CA ILE A 88 10.53 -14.15 4.26
C ILE A 88 11.79 -14.66 4.96
N HIS A 89 12.96 -14.36 4.41
CA HIS A 89 14.24 -14.81 4.99
C HIS A 89 14.46 -14.32 6.42
N ASN A 90 14.10 -13.07 6.71
CA ASN A 90 14.42 -12.44 8.00
C ASN A 90 13.31 -12.62 9.04
N HIS A 91 12.05 -12.80 8.65
CA HIS A 91 10.91 -12.66 9.56
C HIS A 91 9.93 -13.82 9.53
N VAL A 92 10.04 -14.76 8.60
CA VAL A 92 9.09 -15.89 8.49
C VAL A 92 9.77 -17.19 8.84
N GLY A 93 9.07 -18.05 9.60
CA GLY A 93 9.54 -19.35 10.02
C GLY A 93 10.41 -19.33 11.29
N ILE A 94 10.93 -20.52 11.63
CA ILE A 94 11.79 -20.72 12.81
C ILE A 94 13.20 -20.25 12.47
N LYS A 95 13.72 -19.33 13.26
CA LYS A 95 15.11 -18.90 13.17
C LYS A 95 15.96 -19.69 14.15
N PRO A 96 16.98 -20.45 13.68
CA PRO A 96 17.82 -21.29 14.56
C PRO A 96 18.56 -20.49 15.64
N GLU A 97 18.82 -19.22 15.39
CA GLU A 97 19.60 -18.34 16.27
C GLU A 97 18.75 -17.52 17.25
N SER A 98 17.44 -17.57 17.12
CA SER A 98 16.51 -16.91 18.02
C SER A 98 15.27 -17.77 18.22
N ASP A 99 14.79 -17.89 19.44
CA ASP A 99 13.52 -18.56 19.76
C ASP A 99 12.28 -17.82 19.18
N GLN A 100 12.53 -16.82 18.31
CA GLN A 100 11.47 -16.06 17.67
C GLN A 100 10.93 -16.81 16.46
N VAL A 101 9.64 -17.14 16.53
CA VAL A 101 8.87 -17.67 15.42
C VAL A 101 8.12 -16.51 14.77
N GLY A 102 8.57 -16.11 13.60
CA GLY A 102 7.84 -15.16 12.77
C GLY A 102 6.79 -15.90 11.93
N ASN A 103 5.52 -15.53 12.07
CA ASN A 103 4.44 -16.13 11.30
C ASN A 103 3.82 -15.12 10.34
N MET A 104 3.62 -15.54 9.10
CA MET A 104 2.76 -14.85 8.16
C MET A 104 1.36 -15.43 8.27
N TYR A 105 0.44 -14.69 8.88
CA TYR A 105 -0.92 -15.15 9.21
C TYR A 105 -1.92 -15.08 8.04
N PHE A 106 -1.51 -14.53 6.91
CA PHE A 106 -2.40 -14.30 5.77
C PHE A 106 -2.20 -15.40 4.71
N ASN A 107 -2.92 -16.52 4.83
CA ASN A 107 -2.81 -17.67 3.93
C ASN A 107 -2.95 -17.27 2.45
N ARG A 108 -3.91 -16.42 2.11
CA ARG A 108 -4.08 -15.96 0.73
C ARG A 108 -2.87 -15.19 0.19
N THR A 109 -2.16 -14.45 1.04
CA THR A 109 -0.92 -13.76 0.63
C THR A 109 0.21 -14.77 0.43
N LEU A 110 0.30 -15.81 1.28
CA LEU A 110 1.28 -16.88 1.11
C LEU A 110 1.05 -17.67 -0.17
N GLU A 111 -0.19 -18.02 -0.48
CA GLU A 111 -0.58 -18.69 -1.73
C GLU A 111 -0.18 -17.85 -2.95
N ASP A 112 -0.43 -16.54 -2.88
CA ASP A 112 -0.08 -15.58 -3.93
C ASP A 112 1.45 -15.49 -4.12
N TRP A 113 2.22 -15.46 -3.02
CA TRP A 113 3.68 -15.45 -3.06
C TRP A 113 4.26 -16.74 -3.66
N ILE A 114 3.73 -17.91 -3.26
CA ILE A 114 4.15 -19.22 -3.80
C ILE A 114 3.88 -19.33 -5.31
N GLY A 115 2.73 -18.80 -5.74
CA GLY A 115 2.32 -18.84 -7.15
C GLY A 115 2.98 -17.77 -8.02
N TYR A 116 3.62 -16.76 -7.42
CA TYR A 116 4.09 -15.57 -8.12
C TYR A 116 5.13 -15.89 -9.19
N LYS A 117 4.87 -15.35 -10.38
CA LYS A 117 5.82 -15.36 -11.51
C LYS A 117 5.88 -13.97 -12.10
N ILE A 118 7.09 -13.45 -12.28
CA ILE A 118 7.34 -12.11 -12.86
C ILE A 118 6.65 -11.97 -14.23
N THR A 119 6.63 -13.04 -15.01
CA THR A 119 6.02 -13.08 -16.35
C THR A 119 4.49 -13.01 -16.34
N ASN A 120 3.85 -13.31 -15.21
CA ASN A 120 2.40 -13.34 -15.07
C ASN A 120 1.90 -12.54 -13.86
N ARG A 121 2.59 -11.47 -13.54
CA ARG A 121 2.42 -10.65 -12.34
C ARG A 121 1.02 -10.06 -12.15
N THR A 122 0.29 -9.80 -13.23
CA THR A 122 -1.05 -9.17 -13.19
C THR A 122 -2.13 -10.01 -12.53
N LYS A 123 -1.82 -11.27 -12.21
CA LYS A 123 -2.71 -12.19 -11.48
C LYS A 123 -2.44 -12.24 -9.98
N PHE A 124 -1.38 -11.56 -9.50
CA PHE A 124 -0.85 -11.67 -8.14
C PHE A 124 -0.94 -10.33 -7.41
N ASP A 125 -2.16 -9.83 -7.25
CA ASP A 125 -2.42 -8.51 -6.65
C ASP A 125 -1.95 -8.43 -5.19
N LEU A 126 -2.03 -9.53 -4.42
CA LEU A 126 -1.57 -9.56 -3.03
C LEU A 126 -0.05 -9.54 -2.93
N THR A 127 0.65 -10.17 -3.87
CA THR A 127 2.12 -10.10 -3.97
C THR A 127 2.56 -8.67 -4.26
N ILE A 128 1.93 -8.01 -5.23
CA ILE A 128 2.26 -6.61 -5.57
C ILE A 128 1.99 -5.69 -4.40
N SER A 129 0.83 -5.79 -3.77
CA SER A 129 0.46 -4.93 -2.64
C SER A 129 1.34 -5.16 -1.40
N SER A 130 1.69 -6.41 -1.08
CA SER A 130 2.61 -6.71 0.02
C SER A 130 4.04 -6.25 -0.27
N GLY A 131 4.51 -6.38 -1.50
CA GLY A 131 5.80 -5.81 -1.92
C GLY A 131 5.85 -4.29 -1.77
N LEU A 132 4.78 -3.58 -2.16
CA LEU A 132 4.65 -2.14 -1.94
C LEU A 132 4.66 -1.78 -0.45
N ALA A 133 3.97 -2.56 0.39
CA ALA A 133 3.97 -2.35 1.83
C ALA A 133 5.37 -2.51 2.43
N LEU A 134 6.13 -3.52 2.01
CA LEU A 134 7.50 -3.74 2.44
C LEU A 134 8.45 -2.61 1.98
N LEU A 135 8.31 -2.14 0.74
CA LEU A 135 9.07 -0.98 0.24
C LEU A 135 8.72 0.30 1.01
N ALA A 136 7.46 0.47 1.40
CA ALA A 136 7.02 1.57 2.25
C ALA A 136 7.67 1.49 3.63
N ALA A 137 7.67 0.30 4.25
CA ALA A 137 8.21 0.07 5.58
C ALA A 137 9.71 0.38 5.70
N GLN A 138 10.48 0.18 4.64
CA GLN A 138 11.90 0.52 4.60
C GLN A 138 12.19 2.03 4.75
N LYS A 139 11.21 2.88 4.46
CA LYS A 139 11.36 4.34 4.43
C LYS A 139 10.76 5.07 5.61
N VAL A 140 9.77 4.50 6.23
CA VAL A 140 8.98 5.21 7.24
C VAL A 140 9.73 5.19 8.57
N LYS A 141 10.51 6.23 8.84
CA LYS A 141 10.64 6.69 10.23
C LYS A 141 9.21 7.06 10.63
N THR A 142 8.69 6.38 11.63
CA THR A 142 7.29 6.38 12.09
C THR A 142 6.82 7.74 12.64
N GLU A 143 6.85 8.79 11.84
CA GLU A 143 6.09 10.00 12.14
C GLU A 143 4.70 9.83 11.54
N LYS A 144 3.72 9.70 12.41
CA LYS A 144 2.30 9.72 11.99
C LYS A 144 2.06 11.00 11.19
N PRO A 145 1.39 10.95 10.04
CA PRO A 145 1.02 12.13 9.30
C PRO A 145 0.34 13.13 10.24
N LYS A 146 0.77 14.38 10.23
CA LYS A 146 0.07 15.45 10.95
C LYS A 146 -1.28 15.63 10.25
N SER A 147 -2.30 15.01 10.80
CA SER A 147 -3.65 15.22 10.29
C SER A 147 -4.08 16.64 10.68
N ASN A 148 -4.35 17.48 9.68
CA ASN A 148 -5.07 18.73 9.86
C ASN A 148 -6.56 18.48 10.13
N PHE A 149 -6.86 17.30 10.66
CA PHE A 149 -8.18 16.84 10.92
C PHE A 149 -8.74 17.55 12.16
N THR A 150 -9.76 18.37 11.94
CA THR A 150 -10.69 18.78 12.99
C THR A 150 -11.88 17.81 12.92
N GLU A 151 -12.16 17.11 14.03
CA GLU A 151 -13.29 16.17 14.18
C GLU A 151 -14.62 16.69 13.58
N LYS A 152 -14.84 18.00 13.63
CA LYS A 152 -16.02 18.66 13.07
C LYS A 152 -16.20 18.51 11.56
N LYS A 153 -15.12 18.25 10.78
CA LYS A 153 -15.22 18.06 9.32
C LYS A 153 -15.60 16.64 8.92
N PHE A 154 -15.22 15.66 9.72
CA PHE A 154 -15.50 14.26 9.43
C PHE A 154 -16.98 13.94 9.61
N PHE A 155 -17.57 14.31 10.76
CA PHE A 155 -18.97 14.01 11.07
C PHE A 155 -19.99 14.81 10.24
N ARG A 156 -19.63 15.96 9.69
CA ARG A 156 -20.57 16.74 8.86
C ARG A 156 -20.82 16.17 7.46
N LYS A 157 -19.92 15.31 6.95
CA LYS A 157 -20.08 14.71 5.60
C LYS A 157 -20.63 13.30 5.64
N TYR A 158 -20.62 12.64 6.77
CA TYR A 158 -21.17 11.29 6.92
C TYR A 158 -22.61 11.42 7.40
N LYS A 159 -23.60 11.34 6.48
CA LYS A 159 -24.98 11.03 6.83
C LYS A 159 -25.09 9.52 6.92
N PRO A 160 -25.39 8.92 8.09
CA PRO A 160 -25.71 7.50 8.18
C PRO A 160 -26.86 7.20 7.21
N ARG A 161 -26.75 6.11 6.46
CA ARG A 161 -27.91 5.59 5.73
C ARG A 161 -28.98 5.26 6.74
N GLU A 162 -30.11 5.93 6.65
CA GLU A 162 -31.29 5.51 7.39
C GLU A 162 -31.65 4.11 6.90
N TRP A 163 -31.56 3.14 7.79
CA TRP A 163 -32.06 1.80 7.56
C TRP A 163 -33.57 1.91 7.64
N HIS A 164 -34.24 1.92 6.50
CA HIS A 164 -35.69 1.74 6.47
C HIS A 164 -35.97 0.29 6.82
N SER A 165 -36.55 0.10 8.01
CA SER A 165 -37.15 -1.16 8.49
C SER A 165 -38.34 -1.55 7.64
#